data_e1206eb5ab157ebca3bd52b882764614
#
_entry.id   e1206eb5ab157ebca3bd52b882764614
#
_cell.length_a   1.000
_cell.length_b   1.000
_cell.length_c   1.000
_cell.angle_alpha   90.00
_cell.angle_beta   90.00
_cell.angle_gamma   90.00
#
_symmetry.space_group_name_H-M   'P 1'
#
loop_
_entity.id
_entity.type
_entity.pdbx_description
1 polymer ?
#
loop_
_entity_poly.entity_id
_entity_poly.type
_entity_poly.pdbx_seq_one_letter_code
_entity_poly.pdbx_strand_id
1 'polypeptide(L)'
;MKKFTNILAFALLFTTTVNAQTATKRIYDENIDPIEQIDKAIKQAKDENKFVACQVGGNWCPWCLRFADFITNDSSIDSLVTNNYVYIHVNYNPRKSLGETQQKIGKQLMTRLHNPDRFGFPVIVILDENGNVLHTQDSSFLEEDKGYNKEKVLRFFKNWTPTAANTKNKQ
;
A
#
# COMPACT_ATOMS: atom_id res chain seq x y z
N MET A 1 10.69 -56.63 -59.01
CA MET A 1 10.69 -55.15 -58.90
C MET A 1 9.87 -54.77 -57.69
N LYS A 2 10.55 -54.47 -56.55
CA LYS A 2 9.90 -54.09 -55.26
C LYS A 2 9.89 -52.57 -55.18
N LYS A 3 8.70 -51.94 -55.15
CA LYS A 3 8.52 -50.52 -54.94
C LYS A 3 8.61 -50.19 -53.46
N PHE A 4 9.58 -49.43 -53.01
CA PHE A 4 9.65 -48.87 -51.69
C PHE A 4 8.84 -47.54 -51.65
N THR A 5 7.80 -47.52 -50.84
CA THR A 5 6.99 -46.33 -50.60
C THR A 5 7.55 -45.64 -49.35
N ASN A 6 8.24 -44.50 -49.52
CA ASN A 6 8.68 -43.64 -48.44
C ASN A 6 7.49 -42.87 -47.86
N ILE A 7 7.09 -43.17 -46.63
CA ILE A 7 6.12 -42.38 -45.86
C ILE A 7 6.93 -41.35 -45.08
N LEU A 8 6.85 -40.10 -45.51
CA LEU A 8 7.43 -38.96 -44.78
C LEU A 8 6.46 -38.51 -43.70
N ALA A 9 6.74 -38.89 -42.44
CA ALA A 9 5.96 -38.47 -41.31
C ALA A 9 6.30 -37.00 -40.93
N PHE A 10 5.37 -36.08 -41.20
CA PHE A 10 5.51 -34.67 -40.86
C PHE A 10 5.05 -34.48 -39.40
N ALA A 11 5.99 -34.38 -38.47
CA ALA A 11 5.71 -34.12 -37.05
C ALA A 11 5.38 -32.63 -36.89
N LEU A 12 4.11 -32.27 -36.70
CA LEU A 12 3.69 -30.94 -36.31
C LEU A 12 4.06 -30.69 -34.86
N LEU A 13 5.10 -29.90 -34.63
CA LEU A 13 5.45 -29.37 -33.32
C LEU A 13 4.44 -28.25 -32.95
N PHE A 14 3.44 -28.57 -32.13
CA PHE A 14 2.60 -27.56 -31.47
C PHE A 14 3.41 -26.86 -30.41
N THR A 15 3.91 -25.67 -30.68
CA THR A 15 4.48 -24.80 -29.66
C THR A 15 3.32 -24.12 -28.90
N THR A 16 2.99 -24.64 -27.72
CA THR A 16 2.09 -23.97 -26.79
C THR A 16 2.81 -22.77 -26.19
N THR A 17 2.48 -21.57 -26.67
CA THR A 17 2.89 -20.33 -26.01
C THR A 17 2.14 -20.20 -24.69
N VAL A 18 2.80 -20.51 -23.59
CA VAL A 18 2.29 -20.24 -22.24
C VAL A 18 2.36 -18.71 -22.06
N ASN A 19 1.23 -18.03 -22.23
CA ASN A 19 1.07 -16.65 -21.80
C ASN A 19 1.11 -16.65 -20.25
N ALA A 20 2.28 -16.37 -19.68
CA ALA A 20 2.39 -16.05 -18.27
C ALA A 20 1.70 -14.69 -18.05
N GLN A 21 0.42 -14.69 -17.72
CA GLN A 21 -0.25 -13.51 -17.16
C GLN A 21 0.42 -13.22 -15.83
N THR A 22 1.24 -12.17 -15.79
CA THR A 22 1.75 -11.62 -14.53
C THR A 22 0.55 -11.18 -13.71
N ALA A 23 0.22 -11.94 -12.67
CA ALA A 23 -0.85 -11.58 -11.76
C ALA A 23 -0.54 -10.19 -11.17
N THR A 24 -1.43 -9.24 -11.40
CA THR A 24 -1.28 -7.89 -10.85
C THR A 24 -1.22 -7.99 -9.34
N LYS A 25 -0.14 -7.48 -8.72
CA LYS A 25 0.04 -7.51 -7.26
C LYS A 25 -1.13 -6.77 -6.59
N ARG A 26 -1.83 -7.46 -5.69
CA ARG A 26 -2.96 -6.90 -4.93
C ARG A 26 -2.58 -6.88 -3.46
N ILE A 27 -2.35 -5.69 -2.94
CA ILE A 27 -1.94 -5.45 -1.55
C ILE A 27 -3.04 -4.78 -0.71
N TYR A 28 -4.00 -4.13 -1.39
CA TYR A 28 -5.17 -3.56 -0.74
C TYR A 28 -6.29 -4.59 -0.78
N ASP A 29 -6.82 -4.97 0.39
CA ASP A 29 -8.00 -5.81 0.46
C ASP A 29 -9.25 -4.95 0.24
N GLU A 30 -9.95 -5.20 -0.86
CA GLU A 30 -11.13 -4.44 -1.25
C GLU A 30 -12.41 -4.94 -0.56
N ASN A 31 -12.34 -6.04 0.20
CA ASN A 31 -13.47 -6.65 0.90
C ASN A 31 -13.53 -6.26 2.39
N ILE A 32 -12.47 -5.65 2.91
CA ILE A 32 -12.43 -5.20 4.31
C ILE A 32 -13.05 -3.80 4.40
N ASP A 33 -13.89 -3.58 5.42
CA ASP A 33 -14.31 -2.22 5.78
C ASP A 33 -13.09 -1.44 6.29
N PRO A 34 -12.70 -0.32 5.63
CA PRO A 34 -11.50 0.42 6.00
C PRO A 34 -11.58 1.06 7.39
N ILE A 35 -12.79 1.34 7.91
CA ILE A 35 -12.99 1.88 9.26
C ILE A 35 -12.66 0.80 10.29
N GLU A 36 -13.21 -0.41 10.11
CA GLU A 36 -12.90 -1.54 10.98
C GLU A 36 -11.42 -1.93 10.91
N GLN A 37 -10.80 -1.85 9.74
CA GLN A 37 -9.38 -2.12 9.56
C GLN A 37 -8.53 -1.15 10.41
N ILE A 38 -8.85 0.14 10.38
CA ILE A 38 -8.17 1.17 11.17
C ILE A 38 -8.39 0.92 12.67
N ASP A 39 -9.62 0.58 13.10
CA ASP A 39 -9.90 0.31 14.53
C ASP A 39 -9.12 -0.88 15.05
N LYS A 40 -9.00 -1.95 14.28
CA LYS A 40 -8.17 -3.11 14.61
C LYS A 40 -6.69 -2.74 14.70
N ALA A 41 -6.20 -1.91 13.76
CA ALA A 41 -4.80 -1.46 13.75
C ALA A 41 -4.49 -0.56 14.96
N ILE A 42 -5.41 0.33 15.37
CA ILE A 42 -5.25 1.16 16.58
C ILE A 42 -5.16 0.30 17.83
N LYS A 43 -6.03 -0.71 17.96
CA LYS A 43 -5.98 -1.63 19.09
C LYS A 43 -4.62 -2.35 19.14
N GLN A 44 -4.18 -2.90 18.03
CA GLN A 44 -2.87 -3.57 17.92
C GLN A 44 -1.71 -2.60 18.24
N ALA A 45 -1.75 -1.39 17.70
CA ALA A 45 -0.73 -0.38 17.96
C ALA A 45 -0.60 -0.03 19.45
N LYS A 46 -1.73 0.07 20.14
CA LYS A 46 -1.78 0.30 21.59
C LYS A 46 -1.15 -0.86 22.37
N ASP A 47 -1.49 -2.10 22.01
CA ASP A 47 -0.96 -3.30 22.67
C ASP A 47 0.56 -3.46 22.44
N GLU A 48 1.06 -3.00 21.27
CA GLU A 48 2.47 -3.10 20.88
C GLU A 48 3.30 -1.83 21.17
N ASN A 49 2.73 -0.79 21.76
CA ASN A 49 3.35 0.53 21.95
C ASN A 49 3.87 1.15 20.65
N LYS A 50 3.10 1.00 19.59
CA LYS A 50 3.36 1.55 18.24
C LYS A 50 2.33 2.62 17.88
N PHE A 51 2.57 3.29 16.77
CA PHE A 51 1.57 4.10 16.08
C PHE A 51 0.99 3.34 14.88
N VAL A 52 -0.05 3.89 14.25
CA VAL A 52 -0.59 3.34 13.00
C VAL A 52 -0.10 4.19 11.83
N ALA A 53 0.38 3.52 10.78
CA ALA A 53 0.67 4.17 9.51
C ALA A 53 -0.29 3.64 8.45
N CYS A 54 -1.24 4.48 8.04
CA CYS A 54 -2.22 4.17 7.01
C CYS A 54 -1.67 4.62 5.63
N GLN A 55 -1.30 3.69 4.77
CA GLN A 55 -1.09 3.99 3.36
C GLN A 55 -2.45 3.96 2.66
N VAL A 56 -3.03 5.12 2.40
CA VAL A 56 -4.33 5.24 1.72
C VAL A 56 -4.14 5.22 0.22
N GLY A 57 -4.92 4.40 -0.47
CA GLY A 57 -4.85 4.25 -1.92
C GLY A 57 -5.63 3.03 -2.39
N GLY A 58 -5.13 2.30 -3.40
CA GLY A 58 -5.78 1.10 -3.91
C GLY A 58 -4.96 0.37 -4.95
N ASN A 59 -5.40 -0.84 -5.31
CA ASN A 59 -4.75 -1.66 -6.34
C ASN A 59 -4.79 -1.04 -7.74
N TRP A 60 -5.62 -0.03 -7.94
CA TRP A 60 -5.72 0.77 -9.16
C TRP A 60 -4.62 1.82 -9.32
N CYS A 61 -3.83 2.07 -8.27
CA CYS A 61 -2.86 3.17 -8.16
C CYS A 61 -1.42 2.62 -8.31
N PRO A 62 -0.75 2.80 -9.44
CA PRO A 62 0.61 2.30 -9.65
C PRO A 62 1.63 2.84 -8.64
N TRP A 63 1.53 4.11 -8.26
CA TRP A 63 2.40 4.72 -7.26
C TRP A 63 2.20 4.13 -5.86
N CYS A 64 0.96 3.73 -5.53
CA CYS A 64 0.66 3.05 -4.27
C CYS A 64 1.37 1.69 -4.17
N LEU A 65 1.32 0.90 -5.25
CA LEU A 65 2.00 -0.39 -5.32
C LEU A 65 3.52 -0.22 -5.26
N ARG A 66 4.06 0.78 -5.97
CA ARG A 66 5.49 1.10 -5.97
C ARG A 66 5.98 1.55 -4.58
N PHE A 67 5.18 2.34 -3.84
CA PHE A 67 5.55 2.76 -2.49
C PHE A 67 5.61 1.58 -1.52
N ALA A 68 4.63 0.69 -1.58
CA ALA A 68 4.63 -0.52 -0.76
C ALA A 68 5.84 -1.43 -1.07
N ASP A 69 6.17 -1.61 -2.35
CA ASP A 69 7.36 -2.36 -2.76
C ASP A 69 8.65 -1.70 -2.26
N PHE A 70 8.72 -0.37 -2.34
CA PHE A 70 9.88 0.39 -1.89
C PHE A 70 10.13 0.23 -0.39
N ILE A 71 9.07 0.26 0.44
CA ILE A 71 9.17 0.04 1.88
C ILE A 71 9.64 -1.37 2.20
N THR A 72 9.04 -2.39 1.59
CA THR A 72 9.33 -3.79 1.92
C THR A 72 10.65 -4.30 1.35
N ASN A 73 11.15 -3.72 0.27
CA ASN A 73 12.41 -4.14 -0.36
C ASN A 73 13.66 -3.50 0.25
N ASP A 74 13.53 -2.42 1.01
CA ASP A 74 14.65 -1.80 1.73
C ASP A 74 14.63 -2.20 3.20
N SER A 75 15.58 -3.03 3.63
CA SER A 75 15.63 -3.58 4.98
C SER A 75 15.71 -2.53 6.09
N SER A 76 16.29 -1.36 5.83
CA SER A 76 16.38 -0.29 6.83
C SER A 76 15.04 0.45 6.99
N ILE A 77 14.30 0.63 5.90
CA ILE A 77 12.95 1.21 5.94
C ILE A 77 11.98 0.21 6.56
N ASP A 78 12.00 -1.04 6.09
CA ASP A 78 11.13 -2.10 6.60
C ASP A 78 11.30 -2.28 8.11
N SER A 79 12.55 -2.38 8.59
CA SER A 79 12.84 -2.47 10.03
C SER A 79 12.35 -1.25 10.81
N LEU A 80 12.56 -0.03 10.29
CA LEU A 80 12.07 1.19 10.93
C LEU A 80 10.54 1.18 11.03
N VAL A 81 9.86 0.83 9.95
CA VAL A 81 8.40 0.81 9.88
C VAL A 81 7.84 -0.29 10.78
N THR A 82 8.31 -1.51 10.69
CA THR A 82 7.78 -2.64 11.46
C THR A 82 8.02 -2.52 12.96
N ASN A 83 9.11 -1.88 13.38
CA ASN A 83 9.41 -1.66 14.81
C ASN A 83 8.58 -0.54 15.45
N ASN A 84 8.08 0.42 14.66
CA ASN A 84 7.44 1.61 15.22
C ASN A 84 5.96 1.76 14.84
N TYR A 85 5.49 1.00 13.84
CA TYR A 85 4.14 1.18 13.32
C TYR A 85 3.43 -0.15 13.10
N VAL A 86 2.12 -0.15 13.30
CA VAL A 86 1.20 -1.06 12.64
C VAL A 86 0.91 -0.45 11.27
N TYR A 87 1.57 -0.96 10.24
CA TYR A 87 1.45 -0.45 8.89
C TYR A 87 0.35 -1.18 8.14
N ILE A 88 -0.63 -0.42 7.62
CA ILE A 88 -1.78 -0.96 6.91
C ILE A 88 -2.02 -0.29 5.56
N HIS A 89 -2.45 -1.10 4.59
CA HIS A 89 -2.92 -0.61 3.29
C HIS A 89 -4.42 -0.39 3.35
N VAL A 90 -4.84 0.88 3.39
CA VAL A 90 -6.24 1.27 3.50
C VAL A 90 -6.82 1.50 2.12
N ASN A 91 -7.73 0.61 1.70
CA ASN A 91 -8.34 0.70 0.38
C ASN A 91 -9.30 1.89 0.28
N TYR A 92 -9.05 2.76 -0.69
CA TYR A 92 -9.94 3.84 -1.08
C TYR A 92 -10.03 3.93 -2.60
N ASN A 93 -11.23 4.05 -3.12
CA ASN A 93 -11.43 4.21 -4.56
C ASN A 93 -12.35 5.42 -4.79
N PRO A 94 -11.84 6.51 -5.39
CA PRO A 94 -12.60 7.75 -5.60
C PRO A 94 -13.65 7.67 -6.72
N ARG A 95 -13.77 6.53 -7.42
CA ARG A 95 -14.67 6.40 -8.57
C ARG A 95 -16.14 6.44 -8.15
N LYS A 96 -16.89 7.36 -8.74
CA LYS A 96 -18.33 7.50 -8.51
C LYS A 96 -19.18 6.30 -8.97
N SER A 97 -18.62 5.43 -9.82
CA SER A 97 -19.31 4.25 -10.35
C SER A 97 -19.48 3.10 -9.35
N LEU A 98 -18.93 3.21 -8.13
CA LEU A 98 -18.93 2.13 -7.14
C LEU A 98 -20.23 1.96 -6.34
N GLY A 99 -21.28 2.72 -6.65
CA GLY A 99 -22.54 2.69 -5.93
C GLY A 99 -22.51 3.49 -4.60
N GLU A 100 -23.71 3.77 -4.07
CA GLU A 100 -23.89 4.68 -2.94
C GLU A 100 -23.23 4.21 -1.65
N THR A 101 -23.29 2.90 -1.36
CA THR A 101 -22.70 2.32 -0.14
C THR A 101 -21.19 2.55 -0.08
N GLN A 102 -20.47 2.27 -1.18
CA GLN A 102 -19.03 2.47 -1.23
C GLN A 102 -18.64 3.95 -1.18
N GLN A 103 -19.44 4.83 -1.79
CA GLN A 103 -19.23 6.25 -1.70
C GLN A 103 -19.42 6.76 -0.25
N LYS A 104 -20.42 6.25 0.47
CA LYS A 104 -20.65 6.58 1.88
C LYS A 104 -19.49 6.15 2.77
N ILE A 105 -19.00 4.91 2.60
CA ILE A 105 -17.83 4.38 3.32
C ILE A 105 -16.59 5.24 3.00
N GLY A 106 -16.36 5.53 1.74
CA GLY A 106 -15.24 6.39 1.32
C GLY A 106 -15.30 7.79 1.95
N LYS A 107 -16.49 8.42 2.02
CA LYS A 107 -16.68 9.70 2.68
C LYS A 107 -16.40 9.64 4.19
N GLN A 108 -16.85 8.58 4.86
CA GLN A 108 -16.57 8.37 6.29
C GLN A 108 -15.07 8.19 6.54
N LEU A 109 -14.40 7.40 5.71
CA LEU A 109 -12.95 7.21 5.76
C LEU A 109 -12.20 8.53 5.61
N MET A 110 -12.54 9.32 4.58
CA MET A 110 -11.89 10.61 4.35
C MET A 110 -12.11 11.56 5.52
N THR A 111 -13.35 11.64 6.05
CA THR A 111 -13.63 12.46 7.24
C THR A 111 -12.82 12.03 8.45
N ARG A 112 -12.73 10.73 8.72
CA ARG A 112 -11.96 10.18 9.83
C ARG A 112 -10.47 10.49 9.76
N LEU A 113 -9.91 10.50 8.56
CA LEU A 113 -8.49 10.75 8.29
C LEU A 113 -8.20 12.24 7.95
N HIS A 114 -9.12 13.16 8.21
CA HIS A 114 -9.00 14.59 7.95
C HIS A 114 -8.78 14.93 6.46
N ASN A 115 -9.54 14.25 5.58
CA ASN A 115 -9.58 14.46 4.13
C ASN A 115 -8.18 14.44 3.46
N PRO A 116 -7.45 13.31 3.57
CA PRO A 116 -6.11 13.21 3.02
C PRO A 116 -6.08 13.14 1.48
N ASP A 117 -7.18 12.79 0.83
CA ASP A 117 -7.31 12.61 -0.63
C ASP A 117 -6.97 13.89 -1.44
N ARG A 118 -6.98 15.07 -0.80
CA ARG A 118 -6.53 16.33 -1.41
C ARG A 118 -5.06 16.32 -1.85
N PHE A 119 -4.25 15.39 -1.36
CA PHE A 119 -2.83 15.25 -1.68
C PHE A 119 -2.56 14.22 -2.79
N GLY A 120 -3.59 13.54 -3.31
CA GLY A 120 -3.41 12.43 -4.25
C GLY A 120 -3.04 11.12 -3.55
N PHE A 121 -2.53 10.12 -4.32
CA PHE A 121 -2.27 8.78 -3.81
C PHE A 121 -0.94 8.21 -4.29
N PRO A 122 -0.22 7.42 -3.43
CA PRO A 122 -0.60 7.16 -2.05
C PRO A 122 -0.50 8.40 -1.18
N VAL A 123 -1.32 8.48 -0.16
CA VAL A 123 -1.12 9.41 0.94
C VAL A 123 -0.93 8.61 2.22
N ILE A 124 0.01 9.01 3.07
CA ILE A 124 0.31 8.29 4.31
C ILE A 124 -0.21 9.12 5.49
N VAL A 125 -1.07 8.51 6.29
CA VAL A 125 -1.62 9.14 7.50
C VAL A 125 -1.07 8.41 8.72
N ILE A 126 -0.43 9.16 9.62
CA ILE A 126 0.06 8.64 10.90
C ILE A 126 -0.99 8.91 11.98
N LEU A 127 -1.39 7.86 12.69
CA LEU A 127 -2.29 7.94 13.84
C LEU A 127 -1.52 7.56 15.11
N ASP A 128 -1.83 8.23 16.23
CA ASP A 128 -1.38 7.78 17.55
C ASP A 128 -2.12 6.51 18.01
N GLU A 129 -1.78 6.02 19.19
CA GLU A 129 -2.39 4.84 19.81
C GLU A 129 -3.86 5.04 20.23
N ASN A 130 -4.37 6.26 20.14
CA ASN A 130 -5.77 6.60 20.40
C ASN A 130 -6.56 6.87 19.10
N GLY A 131 -5.88 6.81 17.93
CA GLY A 131 -6.48 7.03 16.62
C GLY A 131 -6.57 8.49 16.21
N ASN A 132 -5.88 9.41 16.90
CA ASN A 132 -5.79 10.80 16.49
C ASN A 132 -4.82 10.95 15.33
N VAL A 133 -5.17 11.73 14.33
CA VAL A 133 -4.29 12.04 13.20
C VAL A 133 -3.16 12.97 13.66
N LEU A 134 -1.92 12.45 13.65
CA LEU A 134 -0.74 13.22 13.98
C LEU A 134 -0.14 13.92 12.77
N HIS A 135 -0.18 13.26 11.61
CA HIS A 135 0.41 13.79 10.39
C HIS A 135 -0.21 13.17 9.14
N THR A 136 -0.27 13.96 8.09
CA THR A 136 -0.63 13.51 6.74
C THR A 136 0.52 13.83 5.79
N GLN A 137 1.16 12.81 5.23
CA GLN A 137 2.27 12.93 4.30
C GLN A 137 1.78 12.78 2.85
N ASP A 138 1.90 13.82 2.08
CA ASP A 138 1.85 13.78 0.63
C ASP A 138 3.06 13.00 0.11
N SER A 139 2.81 11.87 -0.56
CA SER A 139 3.89 11.01 -1.05
C SER A 139 4.74 11.66 -2.15
N SER A 140 4.23 12.65 -2.86
CA SER A 140 4.98 13.36 -3.91
C SER A 140 6.25 14.03 -3.38
N PHE A 141 6.25 14.48 -2.11
CA PHE A 141 7.45 15.02 -1.46
C PHE A 141 8.50 13.96 -1.13
N LEU A 142 8.13 12.68 -1.18
CA LEU A 142 9.04 11.55 -0.94
C LEU A 142 9.62 10.99 -2.24
N GLU A 143 9.11 11.43 -3.39
CA GLU A 143 9.49 10.95 -4.70
C GLU A 143 10.87 11.44 -5.14
N GLU A 144 11.50 10.64 -6.00
CA GLU A 144 12.70 10.94 -6.75
C GLU A 144 12.68 10.14 -8.06
N ASP A 145 12.84 10.82 -9.18
CA ASP A 145 12.78 10.24 -10.52
C ASP A 145 11.47 9.46 -10.78
N LYS A 146 11.61 8.15 -11.00
CA LYS A 146 10.49 7.23 -11.22
C LYS A 146 10.15 6.39 -9.97
N GLY A 147 10.60 6.80 -8.79
CA GLY A 147 10.43 6.05 -7.54
C GLY A 147 10.38 6.95 -6.33
N TYR A 148 10.96 6.48 -5.22
CA TYR A 148 11.01 7.19 -3.95
C TYR A 148 12.44 7.34 -3.47
N ASN A 149 12.72 8.46 -2.79
CA ASN A 149 14.03 8.74 -2.21
C ASN A 149 14.11 8.10 -0.81
N LYS A 150 15.11 7.26 -0.61
CA LYS A 150 15.32 6.52 0.65
C LYS A 150 15.46 7.44 1.87
N GLU A 151 16.27 8.49 1.76
CA GLU A 151 16.53 9.39 2.88
C GLU A 151 15.29 10.22 3.27
N LYS A 152 14.50 10.64 2.28
CA LYS A 152 13.24 11.34 2.53
C LYS A 152 12.25 10.41 3.25
N VAL A 153 12.10 9.15 2.81
CA VAL A 153 11.20 8.16 3.41
C VAL A 153 11.66 7.81 4.83
N LEU A 154 12.95 7.53 5.04
CA LEU A 154 13.50 7.27 6.37
C LEU A 154 13.27 8.46 7.31
N ARG A 155 13.54 9.69 6.86
CA ARG A 155 13.34 10.91 7.65
C ARG A 155 11.88 11.10 8.02
N PHE A 156 10.96 10.87 7.09
CA PHE A 156 9.53 10.94 7.34
C PHE A 156 9.13 9.99 8.48
N PHE A 157 9.41 8.69 8.34
CA PHE A 157 9.01 7.72 9.38
C PHE A 157 9.73 7.95 10.71
N LYS A 158 11.03 8.30 10.71
CA LYS A 158 11.78 8.62 11.96
C LYS A 158 11.16 9.78 12.75
N ASN A 159 10.67 10.80 12.06
CA ASN A 159 10.12 11.98 12.71
C ASN A 159 8.79 11.76 13.41
N TRP A 160 8.06 10.69 13.03
CA TRP A 160 6.72 10.40 13.54
C TRP A 160 6.64 9.10 14.36
N THR A 161 7.78 8.56 14.79
CA THR A 161 7.76 7.41 15.72
C THR A 161 7.15 7.80 17.07
N PRO A 162 6.60 6.84 17.85
CA PRO A 162 6.10 7.11 19.20
C PRO A 162 7.11 7.86 20.07
N THR A 163 8.37 7.46 20.02
CA THR A 163 9.45 8.14 20.77
C THR A 163 9.64 9.58 20.33
N ALA A 164 9.69 9.85 19.01
CA ALA A 164 9.91 11.21 18.50
C ALA A 164 8.73 12.15 18.80
N ALA A 165 7.49 11.67 18.66
CA ALA A 165 6.29 12.44 18.93
C ALA A 165 6.16 12.81 20.43
N ASN A 166 6.45 11.85 21.31
CA ASN A 166 6.33 12.06 22.78
C ASN A 166 7.43 12.96 23.35
N THR A 167 8.57 13.08 22.68
CA THR A 167 9.65 13.97 23.14
C THR A 167 9.28 15.45 23.02
N LYS A 168 8.45 15.82 22.06
CA LYS A 168 7.98 17.21 21.86
C LYS A 168 6.93 17.66 22.88
N ASN A 169 6.26 16.74 23.56
CA ASN A 169 5.24 17.06 24.57
C ASN A 169 5.84 17.27 25.98
N LYS A 170 7.17 17.19 26.16
CA LYS A 170 7.86 17.38 27.44
C LYS A 170 8.62 18.72 27.55
N GLN A 171 8.48 19.60 26.60
CA GLN A 171 8.97 20.99 26.61
C GLN A 171 7.79 21.96 26.74
#